data_4880b1101ea091eb53cb2af16501d153
#
_entry.id   4880b1101ea091eb53cb2af16501d153
#
_cell.length_a   1.000
_cell.length_b   1.000
_cell.length_c   1.000
_cell.angle_alpha   90.00
_cell.angle_beta   90.00
_cell.angle_gamma   90.00
#
_symmetry.space_group_name_H-M   'P 1'
#
loop_
_entity.id
_entity.type
_entity.pdbx_description
1 polymer ?
#
loop_
_entity_poly.entity_id
_entity_poly.type
_entity_poly.pdbx_seq_one_letter_code
_entity_poly.pdbx_strand_id
1 'polypeptide(L)'
;DQGRRYCAGLHQGSEAELVAWEARQAYIGMGFLLFAAAGMGIDSTALEGVDFPKLNEILGLDEKNLTAIAAVSLGYRSPKDGNAQRPKSRLTRDELFTSLD
;
A
#
# COMPACT_ATOMS: atom_id res chain seq x y z
N ASP A 1 -24.25 2.01 5.09
CA ASP A 1 -23.54 3.23 4.73
C ASP A 1 -23.74 3.56 3.25
N GLN A 2 -24.65 4.53 2.98
CA GLN A 2 -25.03 4.93 1.62
C GLN A 2 -23.88 5.55 0.82
N GLY A 3 -23.05 6.38 1.44
CA GLY A 3 -21.93 7.04 0.77
C GLY A 3 -20.92 6.04 0.23
N ARG A 4 -20.58 5.03 1.03
CA ARG A 4 -19.65 3.97 0.60
C ARG A 4 -20.23 3.17 -0.56
N ARG A 5 -21.50 2.80 -0.50
CA ARG A 5 -22.17 2.06 -1.60
C ARG A 5 -22.24 2.89 -2.87
N TYR A 6 -22.50 4.17 -2.75
CA TYR A 6 -22.50 5.09 -3.89
C TYR A 6 -21.12 5.17 -4.55
N CYS A 7 -20.07 5.43 -3.77
CA CYS A 7 -18.70 5.51 -4.29
C CYS A 7 -18.25 4.20 -4.94
N ALA A 8 -18.52 3.06 -4.30
CA ALA A 8 -18.23 1.75 -4.88
C ALA A 8 -19.01 1.54 -6.19
N GLY A 9 -20.27 1.95 -6.25
CA GLY A 9 -21.11 1.85 -7.43
C GLY A 9 -20.57 2.59 -8.65
N LEU A 10 -19.86 3.70 -8.47
CA LEU A 10 -19.23 4.45 -9.56
C LEU A 10 -18.10 3.65 -10.26
N HIS A 11 -17.56 2.63 -9.62
CA HIS A 11 -16.43 1.83 -10.10
C HIS A 11 -16.80 0.38 -10.44
N GLN A 12 -18.10 0.09 -10.53
CA GLN A 12 -18.61 -1.26 -10.83
C GLN A 12 -18.84 -1.52 -12.33
N GLY A 13 -18.18 -0.76 -13.22
CA GLY A 13 -18.24 -0.99 -14.67
C GLY A 13 -17.70 -2.36 -15.08
N SER A 14 -16.67 -2.85 -14.35
CA SER A 14 -16.14 -4.21 -14.48
C SER A 14 -15.54 -4.67 -13.15
N GLU A 15 -15.33 -5.98 -13.00
CA GLU A 15 -14.64 -6.53 -11.85
C GLU A 15 -13.21 -5.96 -11.71
N ALA A 16 -12.50 -5.80 -12.83
CA ALA A 16 -11.16 -5.22 -12.84
C ALA A 16 -11.15 -3.75 -12.36
N GLU A 17 -12.15 -2.95 -12.72
CA GLU A 17 -12.29 -1.56 -12.24
C GLU A 17 -12.56 -1.51 -10.75
N LEU A 18 -13.42 -2.39 -10.24
CA LEU A 18 -13.73 -2.47 -8.81
C LEU A 18 -12.47 -2.86 -8.01
N VAL A 19 -11.75 -3.90 -8.44
CA VAL A 19 -10.50 -4.34 -7.80
C VAL A 19 -9.45 -3.21 -7.82
N ALA A 20 -9.32 -2.50 -8.94
CA ALA A 20 -8.39 -1.36 -9.04
C ALA A 20 -8.77 -0.22 -8.09
N TRP A 21 -10.06 0.05 -7.91
CA TRP A 21 -10.55 1.04 -6.94
C TRP A 21 -10.27 0.62 -5.50
N GLU A 22 -10.57 -0.63 -5.16
CA GLU A 22 -10.29 -1.21 -3.84
C GLU A 22 -8.80 -1.17 -3.52
N ALA A 23 -7.94 -1.51 -4.48
CA ALA A 23 -6.50 -1.43 -4.34
C ALA A 23 -6.04 -0.01 -3.98
N ARG A 24 -6.58 1.03 -4.66
CA ARG A 24 -6.26 2.43 -4.33
C ARG A 24 -6.64 2.78 -2.89
N GLN A 25 -7.79 2.29 -2.39
CA GLN A 25 -8.19 2.49 -1.00
C GLN A 25 -7.22 1.84 -0.02
N ALA A 26 -6.76 0.62 -0.32
CA ALA A 26 -5.78 -0.09 0.48
C ALA A 26 -4.42 0.63 0.51
N TYR A 27 -3.95 1.18 -0.63
CA TYR A 27 -2.72 1.96 -0.70
C TYR A 27 -2.80 3.27 0.09
N ILE A 28 -3.95 3.94 0.11
CA ILE A 28 -4.17 5.10 0.98
C ILE A 28 -4.01 4.69 2.45
N GLY A 29 -4.64 3.59 2.86
CA GLY A 29 -4.51 3.04 4.21
C GLY A 29 -3.07 2.66 4.55
N MET A 30 -2.34 2.08 3.61
CA MET A 30 -0.93 1.75 3.77
C MET A 30 -0.08 3.01 4.03
N GLY A 31 -0.33 4.10 3.31
CA GLY A 31 0.36 5.37 3.53
C GLY A 31 0.15 5.90 4.95
N PHE A 32 -1.08 5.86 5.46
CA PHE A 32 -1.39 6.21 6.86
C PHE A 32 -0.68 5.31 7.86
N LEU A 33 -0.62 4.00 7.61
CA LEU A 33 0.08 3.05 8.46
C LEU A 33 1.58 3.37 8.56
N LEU A 34 2.24 3.62 7.43
CA LEU A 34 3.65 3.98 7.37
C LEU A 34 3.94 5.28 8.12
N PHE A 35 3.10 6.27 7.93
CA PHE A 35 3.21 7.56 8.61
C PHE A 35 2.98 7.45 10.13
N ALA A 36 1.96 6.72 10.54
CA ALA A 36 1.67 6.47 11.95
C ALA A 36 2.80 5.71 12.64
N ALA A 37 3.36 4.68 12.00
CA ALA A 37 4.50 3.94 12.51
C ALA A 37 5.69 4.85 12.75
N ALA A 38 6.02 5.73 11.80
CA ALA A 38 7.09 6.72 11.95
C ALA A 38 6.84 7.65 13.14
N GLY A 39 5.60 8.12 13.32
CA GLY A 39 5.21 8.96 14.46
C GLY A 39 5.35 8.27 15.81
N MET A 40 5.26 6.94 15.84
CA MET A 40 5.45 6.11 17.02
C MET A 40 6.91 5.65 17.22
N GLY A 41 7.83 6.04 16.36
CA GLY A 41 9.21 5.58 16.39
C GLY A 41 9.40 4.12 15.96
N ILE A 42 8.46 3.58 15.20
CA ILE A 42 8.50 2.22 14.65
C ILE A 42 8.97 2.30 13.20
N ASP A 43 9.99 1.52 12.86
CA ASP A 43 10.45 1.39 11.49
C ASP A 43 9.48 0.56 10.66
N SER A 44 9.34 0.90 9.38
CA SER A 44 8.45 0.21 8.47
C SER A 44 9.07 0.06 7.09
N THR A 45 8.67 -0.99 6.38
CA THR A 45 9.04 -1.22 4.99
C THR A 45 7.81 -1.66 4.21
N ALA A 46 7.47 -0.91 3.17
CA ALA A 46 6.47 -1.31 2.20
C ALA A 46 7.07 -2.31 1.20
N LEU A 47 6.37 -3.39 0.94
CA LEU A 47 6.82 -4.51 0.12
C LEU A 47 5.81 -4.79 -0.99
N GLU A 48 6.26 -4.73 -2.24
CA GLU A 48 5.51 -5.19 -3.41
C GLU A 48 6.21 -6.37 -4.13
N GLY A 49 7.48 -6.62 -3.83
CA GLY A 49 8.26 -7.71 -4.39
C GLY A 49 7.98 -9.08 -3.75
N VAL A 50 6.73 -9.33 -3.39
CA VAL A 50 6.26 -10.57 -2.76
C VAL A 50 5.55 -11.42 -3.81
N ASP A 51 5.69 -12.73 -3.75
CA ASP A 51 4.86 -13.65 -4.51
C ASP A 51 3.44 -13.68 -3.93
N PHE A 52 2.61 -12.75 -4.38
CA PHE A 52 1.24 -12.60 -3.87
C PHE A 52 0.33 -13.78 -4.17
N PRO A 53 0.39 -14.43 -5.34
CA PRO A 53 -0.35 -15.68 -5.55
C PRO A 53 -0.03 -16.74 -4.51
N LYS A 54 1.24 -16.93 -4.19
CA LYS A 54 1.67 -17.86 -3.15
C LYS A 54 1.23 -17.43 -1.76
N LEU A 55 1.27 -16.15 -1.47
CA LEU A 55 0.79 -15.60 -0.21
C LEU A 55 -0.72 -15.80 -0.04
N ASN A 56 -1.50 -15.57 -1.10
CA ASN A 56 -2.94 -15.83 -1.10
C ASN A 56 -3.26 -17.28 -0.78
N GLU A 57 -2.52 -18.23 -1.37
CA GLU A 57 -2.65 -19.65 -1.10
C GLU A 57 -2.36 -19.98 0.37
N ILE A 58 -1.21 -19.51 0.89
CA ILE A 58 -0.77 -19.78 2.28
C ILE A 58 -1.79 -19.25 3.29
N LEU A 59 -2.35 -18.06 3.04
CA LEU A 59 -3.29 -17.41 3.94
C LEU A 59 -4.76 -17.80 3.68
N GLY A 60 -5.04 -18.59 2.65
CA GLY A 60 -6.40 -18.98 2.28
C GLY A 60 -7.28 -17.77 1.90
N LEU A 61 -6.70 -16.77 1.21
CA LEU A 61 -7.40 -15.53 0.90
C LEU A 61 -8.46 -15.70 -0.19
N ASP A 62 -8.23 -16.61 -1.12
CA ASP A 62 -9.16 -16.86 -2.23
C ASP A 62 -10.52 -17.36 -1.71
N GLU A 63 -10.52 -18.19 -0.68
CA GLU A 63 -11.75 -18.68 -0.03
C GLU A 63 -12.53 -17.56 0.66
N LYS A 64 -11.86 -16.47 1.00
CA LYS A 64 -12.45 -15.29 1.63
C LYS A 64 -12.78 -14.18 0.62
N ASN A 65 -12.61 -14.46 -0.66
CA ASN A 65 -12.73 -13.46 -1.74
C ASN A 65 -11.85 -12.22 -1.50
N LEU A 66 -10.62 -12.46 -1.07
CA LEU A 66 -9.59 -11.46 -0.81
C LEU A 66 -8.35 -11.73 -1.65
N THR A 67 -7.61 -10.71 -1.96
CA THR A 67 -6.29 -10.82 -2.57
C THR A 67 -5.31 -9.86 -1.91
N ALA A 68 -4.08 -10.33 -1.67
CA ALA A 68 -2.99 -9.47 -1.19
C ALA A 68 -2.44 -8.65 -2.36
N ILE A 69 -2.22 -7.35 -2.13
CA ILE A 69 -1.70 -6.42 -3.13
C ILE A 69 -0.41 -5.74 -2.70
N ALA A 70 -0.15 -5.68 -1.42
CA ALA A 70 1.05 -5.13 -0.80
C ALA A 70 1.24 -5.74 0.57
N ALA A 71 2.43 -5.64 1.10
CA ALA A 71 2.74 -6.01 2.48
C ALA A 71 3.52 -4.90 3.16
N VAL A 72 3.39 -4.81 4.46
CA VAL A 72 4.19 -3.88 5.29
C VAL A 72 4.80 -4.66 6.42
N SER A 73 6.12 -4.57 6.58
CA SER A 73 6.81 -5.03 7.77
C SER A 73 6.96 -3.88 8.76
N LEU A 74 6.73 -4.17 10.03
CA LEU A 74 6.87 -3.22 11.14
C LEU A 74 7.82 -3.78 12.18
N GLY A 75 8.66 -2.94 12.75
CA GLY A 75 9.59 -3.35 13.80
C GLY A 75 10.64 -2.29 14.09
N TYR A 76 11.68 -2.71 14.76
CA TYR A 76 12.82 -1.85 15.04
C TYR A 76 14.00 -2.33 14.19
N ARG A 77 14.69 -1.36 13.54
CA ARG A 77 15.80 -1.68 12.66
C ARG A 77 16.96 -2.36 13.41
N SER A 78 17.59 -3.30 12.75
CA SER A 78 18.83 -3.88 13.23
C SER A 78 19.97 -2.84 13.16
N PRO A 79 20.91 -2.85 14.12
CA PRO A 79 22.15 -2.07 14.00
C PRO A 79 22.97 -2.42 12.74
N LYS A 80 22.70 -3.59 12.14
CA LYS A 80 23.36 -4.08 10.91
C LYS A 80 22.58 -3.77 9.64
N ASP A 81 21.48 -3.01 9.73
CA ASP A 81 20.68 -2.68 8.56
C ASP A 81 21.38 -1.66 7.67
N GLY A 82 22.03 -2.15 6.62
CA GLY A 82 22.70 -1.31 5.63
C GLY A 82 21.74 -0.43 4.82
N ASN A 83 20.46 -0.80 4.72
CA ASN A 83 19.47 0.00 4.00
C ASN A 83 19.09 1.28 4.74
N ALA A 84 19.17 1.27 6.08
CA ALA A 84 18.88 2.44 6.90
C ALA A 84 19.82 3.62 6.61
N GLN A 85 21.03 3.33 6.14
CA GLN A 85 22.05 4.34 5.86
C GLN A 85 22.11 4.77 4.39
N ARG A 86 21.36 4.09 3.51
CA ARG A 86 21.33 4.44 2.08
C ARG A 86 20.55 5.72 1.85
N PRO A 87 21.05 6.65 1.03
CA PRO A 87 20.26 7.80 0.62
C PRO A 87 18.97 7.37 -0.07
N LYS A 88 17.89 8.06 0.23
CA LYS A 88 16.61 7.81 -0.43
C LYS A 88 16.67 8.30 -1.88
N SER A 89 16.33 7.42 -2.81
CA SER A 89 16.09 7.82 -4.21
C SER A 89 14.68 8.35 -4.34
N ARG A 90 14.57 9.57 -4.82
CA ARG A 90 13.29 10.25 -5.06
C ARG A 90 13.39 11.08 -6.33
N LEU A 91 12.29 11.20 -7.04
CA LEU A 91 12.18 12.18 -8.11
C LEU A 91 12.28 13.58 -7.51
N THR A 92 12.80 14.52 -8.29
CA THR A 92 12.89 15.91 -7.88
C THR A 92 11.51 16.54 -7.74
N ARG A 93 11.42 17.64 -7.01
CA ARG A 93 10.16 18.35 -6.87
C ARG A 93 9.57 18.76 -8.21
N ASP A 94 10.40 19.24 -9.12
CA ASP A 94 9.97 19.73 -10.44
C ASP A 94 9.46 18.61 -11.35
N GLU A 95 9.94 17.37 -11.14
CA GLU A 95 9.40 16.18 -11.82
C GLU A 95 8.06 15.71 -11.25
N LEU A 96 7.79 16.00 -9.98
CA LEU A 96 6.59 15.52 -9.27
C LEU A 96 5.44 16.53 -9.28
N PHE A 97 5.74 17.81 -9.33
CA PHE A 97 4.76 18.87 -9.14
C PHE A 97 4.78 19.85 -10.32
N THR A 98 3.59 20.17 -10.80
CA THR A 98 3.36 21.23 -11.78
C THR A 98 2.51 22.32 -11.13
N SER A 99 3.02 23.57 -11.13
CA SER A 99 2.21 24.72 -10.76
C SER A 99 1.27 25.08 -11.92
N LEU A 100 0.01 25.28 -11.59
CA LEU A 100 -0.98 25.85 -12.51
C LEU A 100 -1.17 27.31 -12.14
N ASP A 101 -0.74 28.19 -13.03
CA ASP A 101 -0.86 29.65 -12.87
C ASP A 101 -2.23 30.16 -13.28
#